data_f5744a45dce4291ac649a4e99472b403
#
_entry.id   f5744a45dce4291ac649a4e99472b403
#
_cell.length_a   1.000
_cell.length_b   1.000
_cell.length_c   1.000
_cell.angle_alpha   90.00
_cell.angle_beta   90.00
_cell.angle_gamma   90.00
#
_symmetry.space_group_name_H-M   'P 1'
#
loop_
_entity.id
_entity.type
_entity.pdbx_description
1 polymer ?
#
loop_
_entity_poly.entity_id
_entity_poly.type
_entity_poly.pdbx_seq_one_letter_code
_entity_poly.pdbx_strand_id
1 'polypeptide(L)'
;MNYTRRIDTDKAVEMQISSFTGKGGTTEYQVMVSITDPCLSFVEQLQNLLRVYVTVVKEELSNDATAVFRRYFLSDAANQTDSVMEWECESAFCPLSIVQQPPLNGTKIAMWTYLQTGMSVQT
;
A
#
# COMPACT_ATOMS: atom_id res chain seq x y z
N MET A 1 16.47 9.41 8.19
CA MET A 1 15.15 8.78 8.01
C MET A 1 14.07 9.83 8.00
N ASN A 2 13.15 9.74 7.07
CA ASN A 2 12.02 10.66 6.98
C ASN A 2 10.72 9.91 7.19
N TYR A 3 9.75 10.63 7.76
CA TYR A 3 8.45 10.07 8.01
C TYR A 3 7.39 11.07 7.58
N THR A 4 6.42 10.61 6.81
CA THR A 4 5.31 11.43 6.33
C THR A 4 4.00 10.71 6.61
N ARG A 5 3.01 11.48 7.06
CA ARG A 5 1.67 10.95 7.28
C ARG A 5 0.69 11.80 6.50
N ARG A 6 -0.14 11.15 5.69
CA ARG A 6 -1.17 11.84 4.90
C ARG A 6 -2.52 11.22 5.17
N ILE A 7 -3.53 12.07 5.25
CA ILE A 7 -4.92 11.63 5.43
C ILE A 7 -5.75 12.24 4.33
N ASP A 8 -6.46 11.37 3.59
CA ASP A 8 -7.46 11.82 2.62
C ASP A 8 -8.83 11.62 3.26
N THR A 9 -9.43 12.71 3.74
CA THR A 9 -10.68 12.64 4.47
C THR A 9 -11.86 12.29 3.56
N ASP A 10 -11.80 12.68 2.30
CA ASP A 10 -12.88 12.37 1.36
C ASP A 10 -12.95 10.87 1.06
N LYS A 11 -11.81 10.22 0.98
CA LYS A 11 -11.73 8.79 0.70
C LYS A 11 -11.57 7.93 1.95
N ALA A 12 -11.42 8.57 3.11
CA ALA A 12 -11.25 7.88 4.39
C ALA A 12 -10.03 6.96 4.39
N VAL A 13 -8.88 7.48 3.93
CA VAL A 13 -7.63 6.72 3.84
C VAL A 13 -6.53 7.48 4.55
N GLU A 14 -5.74 6.77 5.32
CA GLU A 14 -4.53 7.30 5.94
C GLU A 14 -3.32 6.56 5.39
N MET A 15 -2.27 7.31 5.02
CA MET A 15 -1.00 6.74 4.60
C MET A 15 0.12 7.20 5.51
N GLN A 16 0.99 6.26 5.88
CA GLN A 16 2.20 6.53 6.63
C GLN A 16 3.37 6.07 5.79
N ILE A 17 4.29 6.97 5.50
CA ILE A 17 5.44 6.70 4.65
C ILE A 17 6.70 6.92 5.45
N SER A 18 7.54 5.89 5.56
CA SER A 18 8.87 6.00 6.15
C SER A 18 9.89 5.80 5.05
N SER A 19 10.93 6.64 5.03
CA SER A 19 11.97 6.49 4.04
C SER A 19 13.35 6.50 4.70
N PHE A 20 14.27 5.75 4.10
CA PHE A 20 15.64 5.66 4.57
C PHE A 20 16.56 5.56 3.37
N THR A 21 17.58 6.44 3.32
CA THR A 21 18.55 6.43 2.24
C THR A 21 19.86 5.86 2.77
N GLY A 22 20.32 4.78 2.14
CA GLY A 22 21.55 4.12 2.52
C GLY A 22 22.78 4.75 1.86
N LYS A 23 23.93 4.21 2.18
CA LYS A 23 25.22 4.75 1.70
C LYS A 23 25.38 4.72 0.19
N GLY A 24 24.75 3.77 -0.47
CA GLY A 24 24.83 3.65 -1.93
C GLY A 24 23.89 4.56 -2.70
N GLY A 25 23.16 5.42 -2.01
CA GLY A 25 22.18 6.29 -2.66
C GLY A 25 20.84 5.63 -2.91
N THR A 26 20.69 4.37 -2.53
CA THR A 26 19.41 3.67 -2.64
C THR A 26 18.48 4.12 -1.52
N THR A 27 17.27 4.50 -1.87
CA THR A 27 16.27 4.88 -0.89
C THR A 27 15.26 3.75 -0.74
N GLU A 28 14.95 3.42 0.50
CA GLU A 28 13.95 2.43 0.85
C GLU A 28 12.74 3.14 1.41
N TYR A 29 11.55 2.69 0.99
CA TYR A 29 10.29 3.25 1.48
C TYR A 29 9.46 2.13 2.08
N GLN A 30 8.86 2.42 3.22
CA GLN A 30 7.82 1.57 3.79
C GLN A 30 6.54 2.38 3.84
N VAL A 31 5.50 1.88 3.19
CA VAL A 31 4.24 2.58 3.07
C VAL A 31 3.15 1.73 3.72
N MET A 32 2.49 2.30 4.72
CA MET A 32 1.34 1.65 5.36
C MET A 32 0.10 2.42 4.98
N VAL A 33 -0.89 1.73 4.45
CA VAL A 33 -2.15 2.35 4.03
C VAL A 33 -3.29 1.72 4.80
N SER A 34 -4.11 2.54 5.43
CA SER A 34 -5.24 2.06 6.21
C SER A 34 -6.48 2.89 5.92
N ILE A 35 -7.62 2.30 6.22
CA ILE A 35 -8.92 2.95 6.04
C ILE A 35 -9.33 3.54 7.39
N THR A 36 -9.96 4.72 7.38
CA THR A 36 -10.37 5.40 8.60
C THR A 36 -11.86 5.28 8.88
N ASP A 37 -12.67 4.81 7.92
CA ASP A 37 -14.11 4.67 8.08
C ASP A 37 -14.53 3.21 7.96
N PRO A 38 -14.85 2.53 9.08
CA PRO A 38 -15.24 1.13 9.03
C PRO A 38 -16.64 0.88 8.45
N CYS A 39 -17.40 1.94 8.21
CA CYS A 39 -18.76 1.80 7.68
C CYS A 39 -18.80 1.61 6.17
N LEU A 40 -17.70 1.85 5.47
CA LEU A 40 -17.65 1.64 4.03
C LEU A 40 -17.67 0.14 3.71
N SER A 41 -18.22 -0.20 2.53
CA SER A 41 -18.17 -1.59 2.06
C SER A 41 -16.72 -1.97 1.75
N PHE A 42 -16.45 -3.28 1.64
CA PHE A 42 -15.11 -3.74 1.29
C PHE A 42 -14.67 -3.17 -0.07
N VAL A 43 -15.55 -3.19 -1.06
CA VAL A 43 -15.21 -2.69 -2.40
C VAL A 43 -14.85 -1.21 -2.35
N GLU A 44 -15.62 -0.42 -1.60
CA GLU A 44 -15.31 0.99 -1.44
C GLU A 44 -13.99 1.20 -0.72
N GLN A 45 -13.75 0.44 0.33
CA GLN A 45 -12.47 0.53 1.05
C GLN A 45 -11.30 0.16 0.14
N LEU A 46 -11.42 -0.91 -0.62
CA LEU A 46 -10.37 -1.34 -1.54
C LEU A 46 -10.10 -0.30 -2.60
N GLN A 47 -11.13 0.21 -3.26
CA GLN A 47 -10.96 1.21 -4.31
C GLN A 47 -10.33 2.49 -3.78
N ASN A 48 -10.79 2.97 -2.64
CA ASN A 48 -10.26 4.20 -2.06
C ASN A 48 -8.81 4.03 -1.64
N LEU A 49 -8.50 2.90 -1.02
CA LEU A 49 -7.14 2.60 -0.60
C LEU A 49 -6.18 2.60 -1.79
N LEU A 50 -6.55 1.95 -2.88
CA LEU A 50 -5.69 1.84 -4.04
C LEU A 50 -5.53 3.17 -4.78
N ARG A 51 -6.60 3.94 -4.89
CA ARG A 51 -6.53 5.26 -5.53
C ARG A 51 -5.60 6.20 -4.78
N VAL A 52 -5.73 6.24 -3.47
CA VAL A 52 -4.87 7.10 -2.66
C VAL A 52 -3.43 6.62 -2.72
N TYR A 53 -3.21 5.31 -2.65
CA TYR A 53 -1.88 4.74 -2.73
C TYR A 53 -1.18 5.15 -4.03
N VAL A 54 -1.83 4.96 -5.17
CA VAL A 54 -1.24 5.27 -6.47
C VAL A 54 -0.93 6.77 -6.57
N THR A 55 -1.85 7.61 -6.12
CA THR A 55 -1.66 9.07 -6.18
C THR A 55 -0.49 9.51 -5.31
N VAL A 56 -0.43 9.04 -4.07
CA VAL A 56 0.59 9.48 -3.13
C VAL A 56 1.97 8.94 -3.52
N VAL A 57 2.04 7.73 -4.04
CA VAL A 57 3.32 7.19 -4.51
C VAL A 57 3.89 8.08 -5.62
N LYS A 58 3.05 8.54 -6.54
CA LYS A 58 3.52 9.44 -7.61
C LYS A 58 3.97 10.79 -7.07
N GLU A 59 3.31 11.31 -6.04
CA GLU A 59 3.58 12.64 -5.52
C GLU A 59 4.73 12.68 -4.52
N GLU A 60 4.87 11.64 -3.70
CA GLU A 60 5.78 11.67 -2.56
C GLU A 60 7.05 10.86 -2.77
N LEU A 61 7.01 9.83 -3.61
CA LEU A 61 8.14 8.94 -3.79
C LEU A 61 8.93 9.30 -5.05
N SER A 62 10.17 8.84 -5.11
CA SER A 62 11.01 9.00 -6.28
C SER A 62 10.42 8.27 -7.49
N ASN A 63 10.62 8.82 -8.69
CA ASN A 63 10.07 8.23 -9.91
C ASN A 63 10.57 6.82 -10.19
N ASP A 64 11.74 6.46 -9.69
CA ASP A 64 12.30 5.13 -9.89
C ASP A 64 12.03 4.18 -8.72
N ALA A 65 11.16 4.56 -7.80
CA ALA A 65 10.77 3.68 -6.71
C ALA A 65 9.97 2.49 -7.26
N THR A 66 10.41 1.29 -6.93
CA THR A 66 9.81 0.06 -7.41
C THR A 66 9.32 -0.77 -6.22
N ALA A 67 8.10 -1.27 -6.31
CA ALA A 67 7.56 -2.11 -5.26
C ALA A 67 8.29 -3.46 -5.26
N VAL A 68 8.81 -3.83 -4.11
CA VAL A 68 9.56 -5.07 -3.91
C VAL A 68 8.68 -6.14 -3.30
N PHE A 69 7.82 -5.74 -2.37
CA PHE A 69 6.94 -6.67 -1.67
C PHE A 69 5.72 -5.92 -1.17
N ARG A 70 4.57 -6.59 -1.20
CA ARG A 70 3.31 -6.00 -0.74
C ARG A 70 2.55 -7.00 0.09
N ARG A 71 1.91 -6.52 1.16
CA ARG A 71 1.11 -7.37 2.03
C ARG A 71 -0.24 -6.72 2.27
N TYR A 72 -1.29 -7.50 2.09
CA TYR A 72 -2.65 -7.08 2.40
C TYR A 72 -3.13 -7.76 3.67
N PHE A 73 -3.78 -6.99 4.52
CA PHE A 73 -4.42 -7.49 5.74
C PHE A 73 -5.93 -7.43 5.49
N LEU A 74 -6.58 -8.58 5.46
CA LEU A 74 -8.00 -8.67 5.11
C LEU A 74 -8.80 -9.20 6.27
N SER A 75 -10.01 -8.67 6.45
CA SER A 75 -10.92 -9.15 7.49
C SER A 75 -11.53 -10.50 7.12
N ASP A 76 -11.68 -10.78 5.83
CA ASP A 76 -12.28 -12.05 5.35
C ASP A 76 -11.59 -12.43 4.04
N ALA A 77 -10.44 -13.07 4.15
CA ALA A 77 -9.64 -13.41 2.98
C ALA A 77 -10.39 -14.33 2.01
N ALA A 78 -11.21 -15.24 2.52
CA ALA A 78 -11.92 -16.20 1.68
C ALA A 78 -12.84 -15.50 0.67
N ASN A 79 -13.44 -14.37 1.06
CA ASN A 79 -14.38 -13.65 0.20
C ASN A 79 -13.78 -12.41 -0.46
N GLN A 80 -12.58 -11.98 -0.04
CA GLN A 80 -12.00 -10.71 -0.47
C GLN A 80 -10.79 -10.86 -1.37
N THR A 81 -10.11 -12.01 -1.33
CA THR A 81 -8.86 -12.21 -2.04
C THR A 81 -9.01 -12.02 -3.56
N ASP A 82 -10.09 -12.51 -4.14
CA ASP A 82 -10.27 -12.42 -5.59
C ASP A 82 -10.30 -10.98 -6.08
N SER A 83 -10.94 -10.08 -5.34
CA SER A 83 -10.98 -8.66 -5.71
C SER A 83 -9.60 -8.03 -5.66
N VAL A 84 -8.82 -8.37 -4.65
CA VAL A 84 -7.45 -7.89 -4.52
C VAL A 84 -6.58 -8.40 -5.66
N MET A 85 -6.69 -9.69 -5.97
CA MET A 85 -5.89 -10.30 -7.02
C MET A 85 -6.22 -9.76 -8.40
N GLU A 86 -7.48 -9.44 -8.64
CA GLU A 86 -7.90 -8.81 -9.88
C GLU A 86 -7.12 -7.53 -10.16
N TRP A 87 -7.01 -6.68 -9.14
CA TRP A 87 -6.27 -5.43 -9.27
C TRP A 87 -4.77 -5.69 -9.44
N GLU A 88 -4.21 -6.63 -8.67
CA GLU A 88 -2.78 -6.92 -8.71
C GLU A 88 -2.34 -7.45 -10.07
N CYS A 89 -3.18 -8.27 -10.71
CA CYS A 89 -2.88 -8.79 -12.04
C CYS A 89 -2.80 -7.69 -13.09
N GLU A 90 -3.55 -6.61 -12.91
CA GLU A 90 -3.58 -5.52 -13.88
C GLU A 90 -2.50 -4.48 -13.65
N SER A 91 -2.09 -4.30 -12.40
CA SER A 91 -1.35 -3.09 -12.02
C SER A 91 0.05 -3.33 -11.50
N ALA A 92 0.39 -4.51 -11.04
CA ALA A 92 1.62 -4.68 -10.31
C ALA A 92 2.21 -6.06 -10.51
N PHE A 93 3.53 -6.12 -10.43
CA PHE A 93 4.28 -7.37 -10.54
C PHE A 93 5.31 -7.42 -9.42
N CYS A 94 4.85 -7.49 -8.20
CA CYS A 94 5.76 -7.73 -7.09
C CYS A 94 5.22 -8.89 -6.26
N PRO A 95 6.10 -9.59 -5.53
CA PRO A 95 5.64 -10.60 -4.59
C PRO A 95 4.63 -10.00 -3.62
N LEU A 96 3.58 -10.74 -3.34
CA LEU A 96 2.59 -10.27 -2.40
C LEU A 96 2.18 -11.38 -1.44
N SER A 97 1.72 -10.97 -0.29
CA SER A 97 1.21 -11.85 0.75
C SER A 97 -0.17 -11.38 1.16
N ILE A 98 -1.07 -12.30 1.39
CA ILE A 98 -2.40 -11.98 1.89
C ILE A 98 -2.56 -12.67 3.23
N VAL A 99 -2.89 -11.88 4.25
CA VAL A 99 -3.03 -12.36 5.62
C VAL A 99 -4.46 -12.11 6.08
N GLN A 100 -5.10 -13.13 6.62
CA GLN A 100 -6.41 -12.94 7.24
C GLN A 100 -6.20 -12.43 8.66
N GLN A 101 -6.12 -11.12 8.76
CA GLN A 101 -5.95 -10.45 10.03
C GLN A 101 -6.72 -9.13 9.95
N PRO A 102 -7.87 -9.01 10.59
CA PRO A 102 -8.63 -7.77 10.52
C PRO A 102 -7.83 -6.61 11.07
N PRO A 103 -7.88 -5.44 10.40
CA PRO A 103 -7.28 -4.25 10.96
C PRO A 103 -7.88 -3.92 12.33
N LEU A 104 -7.04 -3.38 13.21
CA LEU A 104 -7.43 -3.14 14.60
C LEU A 104 -8.55 -2.12 14.74
N ASN A 105 -8.72 -1.23 13.77
CA ASN A 105 -9.74 -0.19 13.82
C ASN A 105 -11.11 -0.64 13.28
N GLY A 106 -11.30 -1.93 13.04
CA GLY A 106 -12.57 -2.45 12.57
C GLY A 106 -12.82 -2.34 11.08
N THR A 107 -11.86 -1.83 10.32
CA THR A 107 -11.99 -1.77 8.88
C THR A 107 -11.69 -3.14 8.25
N LYS A 108 -11.93 -3.26 6.94
CA LYS A 108 -11.89 -4.56 6.25
C LYS A 108 -10.60 -4.83 5.51
N ILE A 109 -9.78 -3.79 5.29
CA ILE A 109 -8.54 -3.93 4.53
C ILE A 109 -7.50 -2.91 4.99
N ALA A 110 -6.26 -3.33 5.00
CA ALA A 110 -5.10 -2.45 5.12
C ALA A 110 -4.01 -3.04 4.23
N MET A 111 -3.01 -2.22 3.89
CA MET A 111 -1.93 -2.65 3.01
C MET A 111 -0.60 -2.10 3.49
N TRP A 112 0.44 -2.92 3.38
CA TRP A 112 1.81 -2.50 3.60
C TRP A 112 2.61 -2.80 2.35
N THR A 113 3.42 -1.84 1.89
CA THR A 113 4.25 -2.01 0.70
C THR A 113 5.68 -1.56 1.02
N TYR A 114 6.64 -2.34 0.55
CA TYR A 114 8.05 -2.00 0.62
C TYR A 114 8.54 -1.69 -0.79
N LEU A 115 9.16 -0.52 -0.96
CA LEU A 115 9.66 -0.07 -2.26
C LEU A 115 11.12 0.33 -2.13
N GLN A 116 11.85 0.25 -3.24
CA GLN A 116 13.25 0.67 -3.32
C GLN A 116 13.51 1.43 -4.61
N THR A 117 14.46 2.37 -4.57
CA THR A 117 14.95 3.01 -5.78
C THR A 117 16.20 2.29 -6.28
N GLY A 118 16.53 2.49 -7.55
CA GLY A 118 17.79 2.02 -8.11
C GLY A 118 17.85 0.53 -8.40
N MET A 119 16.74 -0.17 -8.41
CA MET A 119 16.72 -1.62 -8.62
C MET A 119 16.54 -2.04 -10.06
N SER A 120 15.94 -1.19 -10.86
CA SER A 120 15.51 -1.57 -12.20
C SER A 120 16.64 -1.98 -13.12
N VAL A 121 17.82 -1.51 -12.87
CA VAL A 121 18.96 -1.76 -13.74
C VAL A 121 19.65 -3.07 -13.47
N GLN A 122 19.18 -3.79 -12.52
CA GLN A 122 19.84 -5.00 -12.07
C GLN A 122 19.35 -6.25 -12.75
N THR A 123 18.70 -6.11 -13.78
CA THR A 123 18.22 -7.28 -14.52
C THR A 123 19.35 -8.13 -15.05
#